data_c45856b569073f254a17849f24de084d
#
_entry.id   c45856b569073f254a17849f24de084d
#
_cell.length_a   1.000
_cell.length_b   1.000
_cell.length_c   1.000
_cell.angle_alpha   90.00
_cell.angle_beta   90.00
_cell.angle_gamma   90.00
#
_symmetry.space_group_name_H-M   'P 1'
#
loop_
_entity.id
_entity.type
_entity.pdbx_description
1 polymer ?
#
loop_
_entity_poly.entity_id
_entity_poly.type
_entity_poly.pdbx_seq_one_letter_code
_entity_poly.pdbx_strand_id
1 'polypeptide(L)'
;MPRVLLLATTTGYQTRSFGEAAARLGVELVFATDRCHMLEDPWQDHAIPIRFYDEPRTVDAIVDAARLRPIDGILVVGDRPTVIAARVAQALGLPGNPPEAAAIARHKLRTRERFRHAGLPVPWFFSTTINQLPAPSPQQPATSNHSIPV
;
A
#
# COMPACT_ATOMS: atom_id res chain seq x y z
N MET A 1 -2.54 5.42 -26.21
CA MET A 1 -2.74 6.15 -24.94
C MET A 1 -2.11 5.30 -23.86
N PRO A 2 -1.18 5.84 -23.07
CA PRO A 2 -0.55 5.08 -21.99
C PRO A 2 -1.60 4.60 -20.98
N ARG A 3 -1.40 3.39 -20.47
CA ARG A 3 -2.33 2.73 -19.54
C ARG A 3 -1.62 2.49 -18.21
N VAL A 4 -2.10 3.10 -17.13
CA VAL A 4 -1.47 3.06 -15.81
C VAL A 4 -2.38 2.35 -14.81
N LEU A 5 -1.82 1.35 -14.14
CA LEU A 5 -2.48 0.64 -13.05
C LEU A 5 -2.36 1.44 -11.76
N LEU A 6 -3.48 1.66 -11.07
CA LEU A 6 -3.52 2.21 -9.72
C LEU A 6 -3.96 1.13 -8.73
N LEU A 7 -3.03 0.72 -7.85
CA LEU A 7 -3.34 -0.14 -6.71
C LEU A 7 -3.69 0.72 -5.49
N ALA A 8 -4.91 0.59 -4.99
CA ALA A 8 -5.38 1.33 -3.83
C ALA A 8 -6.23 0.43 -2.91
N THR A 9 -6.01 0.53 -1.60
CA THR A 9 -6.79 -0.23 -0.60
C THR A 9 -8.16 0.36 -0.32
N THR A 10 -8.35 1.63 -0.64
CA THR A 10 -9.60 2.37 -0.41
C THR A 10 -9.94 3.25 -1.59
N THR A 11 -11.22 3.45 -1.81
CA THR A 11 -11.74 4.49 -2.70
C THR A 11 -11.91 5.77 -1.88
N GLY A 12 -11.32 6.86 -2.30
CA GLY A 12 -11.41 8.13 -1.59
C GLY A 12 -11.06 9.32 -2.46
N TYR A 13 -10.90 10.48 -1.86
CA TYR A 13 -10.51 11.71 -2.56
C TYR A 13 -9.23 11.55 -3.39
N GLN A 14 -8.31 10.71 -2.94
CA GLN A 14 -7.06 10.42 -3.66
C GLN A 14 -7.33 9.78 -5.03
N THR A 15 -8.25 8.80 -5.11
CA THR A 15 -8.59 8.14 -6.39
C THR A 15 -9.22 9.12 -7.38
N ARG A 16 -10.03 10.07 -6.90
CA ARG A 16 -10.57 11.16 -7.73
C ARG A 16 -9.45 12.02 -8.31
N SER A 17 -8.52 12.48 -7.48
CA SER A 17 -7.40 13.31 -7.91
C SER A 17 -6.52 12.60 -8.96
N PHE A 18 -6.30 11.29 -8.82
CA PHE A 18 -5.59 10.50 -9.82
C PHE A 18 -6.39 10.41 -11.13
N GLY A 19 -7.71 10.21 -11.07
CA GLY A 19 -8.58 10.19 -12.25
C GLY A 19 -8.56 11.51 -13.01
N GLU A 20 -8.69 12.64 -12.30
CA GLU A 20 -8.61 13.98 -12.88
C GLU A 20 -7.23 14.25 -13.51
N ALA A 21 -6.15 13.83 -12.85
CA ALA A 21 -4.81 13.98 -13.40
C ALA A 21 -4.60 13.11 -14.64
N ALA A 22 -5.05 11.86 -14.63
CA ALA A 22 -5.00 10.96 -15.77
C ALA A 22 -5.74 11.52 -17.00
N ALA A 23 -6.94 12.06 -16.78
CA ALA A 23 -7.72 12.70 -17.83
C ALA A 23 -6.98 13.89 -18.48
N ARG A 24 -6.36 14.75 -17.65
CA ARG A 24 -5.57 15.89 -18.15
C ARG A 24 -4.33 15.47 -18.94
N LEU A 25 -3.73 14.34 -18.58
CA LEU A 25 -2.50 13.84 -19.19
C LEU A 25 -2.76 12.89 -20.36
N GLY A 26 -4.02 12.60 -20.70
CA GLY A 26 -4.36 11.62 -21.73
C GLY A 26 -3.90 10.21 -21.40
N VAL A 27 -3.98 9.82 -20.11
CA VAL A 27 -3.60 8.51 -19.58
C VAL A 27 -4.88 7.73 -19.23
N GLU A 28 -4.95 6.47 -19.66
CA GLU A 28 -5.99 5.55 -19.18
C GLU A 28 -5.60 5.03 -17.79
N LEU A 29 -6.45 5.27 -16.80
CA LEU A 29 -6.25 4.77 -15.44
C LEU A 29 -7.08 3.50 -15.22
N VAL A 30 -6.41 2.43 -14.78
CA VAL A 30 -7.03 1.15 -14.42
C VAL A 30 -6.85 0.89 -12.94
N PHE A 31 -7.92 0.55 -12.26
CA PHE A 31 -7.88 0.25 -10.84
C PHE A 31 -7.66 -1.23 -10.57
N ALA A 32 -6.88 -1.56 -9.52
CA ALA A 32 -6.88 -2.87 -8.90
C ALA A 32 -7.24 -2.69 -7.42
N THR A 33 -8.37 -3.26 -7.02
CA THR A 33 -8.94 -3.07 -5.68
C THR A 33 -9.47 -4.37 -5.10
N ASP A 34 -9.63 -4.42 -3.77
CA ASP A 34 -10.22 -5.57 -3.06
C ASP A 34 -11.74 -5.58 -3.27
N ARG A 35 -12.17 -6.27 -4.32
CA ARG A 35 -13.58 -6.39 -4.72
C ARG A 35 -14.05 -7.84 -4.70
N CYS A 36 -15.36 -8.03 -4.66
CA CYS A 36 -15.97 -9.34 -4.78
C CYS A 36 -15.80 -9.88 -6.20
N HIS A 37 -15.19 -11.06 -6.32
CA HIS A 37 -15.00 -11.74 -7.61
C HIS A 37 -16.28 -12.38 -8.17
N MET A 38 -17.32 -12.51 -7.33
CA MET A 38 -18.58 -13.14 -7.70
C MET A 38 -19.57 -12.19 -8.38
N LEU A 39 -19.29 -10.89 -8.33
CA LEU A 39 -20.10 -9.89 -9.00
C LEU A 39 -19.37 -9.46 -10.27
N GLU A 40 -20.07 -9.55 -11.40
CA GLU A 40 -19.68 -8.86 -12.61
C GLU A 40 -19.50 -7.37 -12.30
N ASP A 41 -18.61 -6.68 -13.02
CA ASP A 41 -18.21 -5.29 -12.77
C ASP A 41 -19.41 -4.35 -12.49
N PRO A 42 -19.86 -4.21 -11.20
CA PRO A 42 -21.10 -3.50 -10.87
C PRO A 42 -20.95 -1.99 -11.05
N TRP A 43 -19.70 -1.49 -11.15
CA TRP A 43 -19.41 -0.08 -11.37
C TRP A 43 -19.01 0.24 -12.80
N GLN A 44 -18.93 -0.78 -13.69
CA GLN A 44 -18.53 -0.65 -15.09
C GLN A 44 -17.23 0.15 -15.28
N ASP A 45 -16.31 0.03 -14.33
CA ASP A 45 -15.03 0.72 -14.32
C ASP A 45 -13.85 -0.18 -14.74
N HIS A 46 -14.14 -1.42 -15.14
CA HIS A 46 -13.17 -2.41 -15.61
C HIS A 46 -12.00 -2.62 -14.62
N ALA A 47 -12.25 -2.41 -13.33
CA ALA A 47 -11.23 -2.62 -12.31
C ALA A 47 -10.88 -4.10 -12.16
N ILE A 48 -9.61 -4.38 -11.96
CA ILE A 48 -9.11 -5.73 -11.74
C ILE A 48 -9.43 -6.12 -10.28
N PRO A 49 -10.27 -7.14 -10.05
CA PRO A 49 -10.56 -7.61 -8.70
C PRO A 49 -9.37 -8.35 -8.11
N ILE A 50 -8.91 -7.94 -6.94
CA ILE A 50 -7.74 -8.50 -6.26
C ILE A 50 -8.04 -8.76 -4.78
N ARG A 51 -7.11 -9.47 -4.10
CA ARG A 51 -7.11 -9.68 -2.65
C ARG A 51 -5.76 -9.32 -2.07
N PHE A 52 -5.68 -8.26 -1.31
CA PHE A 52 -4.41 -7.79 -0.72
C PHE A 52 -3.77 -8.77 0.27
N TYR A 53 -4.51 -9.74 0.80
CA TYR A 53 -3.98 -10.78 1.67
C TYR A 53 -3.43 -11.99 0.90
N ASP A 54 -3.76 -12.12 -0.39
CA ASP A 54 -3.26 -13.17 -1.28
C ASP A 54 -2.39 -12.53 -2.37
N GLU A 55 -1.17 -12.16 -1.98
CA GLU A 55 -0.23 -11.48 -2.87
C GLU A 55 0.07 -12.27 -4.16
N PRO A 56 0.32 -13.60 -4.12
CA PRO A 56 0.60 -14.36 -5.34
C PRO A 56 -0.54 -14.31 -6.34
N ARG A 57 -1.75 -14.64 -5.92
CA ARG A 57 -2.94 -14.61 -6.81
C ARG A 57 -3.24 -13.22 -7.33
N THR A 58 -2.98 -12.18 -6.51
CA THR A 58 -3.15 -10.80 -6.94
C THR A 58 -2.16 -10.43 -8.05
N VAL A 59 -0.90 -10.84 -7.93
CA VAL A 59 0.11 -10.63 -8.98
C VAL A 59 -0.31 -11.34 -10.27
N ASP A 60 -0.71 -12.61 -10.17
CA ASP A 60 -1.15 -13.41 -11.33
C ASP A 60 -2.35 -12.76 -12.04
N ALA A 61 -3.37 -12.35 -11.29
CA ALA A 61 -4.57 -11.70 -11.84
C ALA A 61 -4.24 -10.40 -12.60
N ILE A 62 -3.32 -9.59 -12.08
CA ILE A 62 -2.90 -8.36 -12.72
C ILE A 62 -2.06 -8.66 -13.97
N VAL A 63 -1.16 -9.63 -13.90
CA VAL A 63 -0.33 -10.06 -15.05
C VAL A 63 -1.20 -10.62 -16.16
N ASP A 64 -2.22 -11.43 -15.84
CA ASP A 64 -3.15 -11.97 -16.83
C ASP A 64 -3.98 -10.84 -17.48
N ALA A 65 -4.45 -9.88 -16.70
CA ALA A 65 -5.14 -8.70 -17.24
C ALA A 65 -4.22 -7.87 -18.17
N ALA A 66 -2.93 -7.75 -17.80
CA ALA A 66 -1.94 -7.03 -18.62
C ALA A 66 -1.60 -7.75 -19.93
N ARG A 67 -1.73 -9.08 -20.00
CA ARG A 67 -1.59 -9.85 -21.26
C ARG A 67 -2.69 -9.53 -22.26
N LEU A 68 -3.91 -9.28 -21.77
CA LEU A 68 -5.04 -8.89 -22.63
C LEU A 68 -4.95 -7.44 -23.07
N ARG A 69 -4.58 -6.57 -22.15
CA ARG A 69 -4.40 -5.13 -22.42
C ARG A 69 -3.16 -4.63 -21.68
N PRO A 70 -2.06 -4.31 -22.37
CA PRO A 70 -0.80 -3.91 -21.76
C PRO A 70 -0.93 -2.78 -20.73
N ILE A 71 -0.12 -2.85 -19.68
CA ILE A 71 0.02 -1.83 -18.65
C ILE A 71 1.41 -1.21 -18.83
N ASP A 72 1.46 0.12 -18.94
CA ASP A 72 2.70 0.88 -19.21
C ASP A 72 3.34 1.44 -17.94
N GLY A 73 2.60 1.46 -16.82
CA GLY A 73 3.09 1.97 -15.55
C GLY A 73 2.21 1.56 -14.36
N ILE A 74 2.78 1.66 -13.17
CA ILE A 74 2.11 1.28 -11.92
C ILE A 74 2.23 2.41 -10.91
N LEU A 75 1.12 2.79 -10.34
CA LEU A 75 1.02 3.67 -9.17
C LEU A 75 0.43 2.92 -7.99
N VAL A 76 0.81 3.33 -6.80
CA VAL A 76 0.34 2.69 -5.57
C VAL A 76 -0.03 3.75 -4.53
N VAL A 77 -1.16 3.54 -3.87
CA VAL A 77 -1.62 4.38 -2.76
C VAL A 77 -1.77 3.55 -1.51
N GLY A 78 -1.05 3.94 -0.46
CA GLY A 78 -0.98 3.25 0.83
C GLY A 78 0.14 2.21 0.91
N ASP A 79 0.46 1.78 2.13
CA ASP A 79 1.60 0.90 2.40
C ASP A 79 1.34 -0.56 1.97
N ARG A 80 0.10 -1.03 2.15
CA ARG A 80 -0.25 -2.44 1.94
C ARG A 80 0.01 -2.94 0.53
N PRO A 81 -0.35 -2.20 -0.54
CA PRO A 81 -0.16 -2.67 -1.91
C PRO A 81 1.27 -2.48 -2.47
N THR A 82 2.20 -1.87 -1.73
CA THR A 82 3.54 -1.54 -2.24
C THR A 82 4.35 -2.74 -2.70
N VAL A 83 4.30 -3.86 -1.96
CA VAL A 83 5.01 -5.10 -2.32
C VAL A 83 4.40 -5.74 -3.56
N ILE A 84 3.07 -5.75 -3.64
CA ILE A 84 2.34 -6.25 -4.81
C ILE A 84 2.72 -5.44 -6.04
N ALA A 85 2.70 -4.11 -5.95
CA ALA A 85 3.09 -3.22 -7.04
C ALA A 85 4.52 -3.50 -7.53
N ALA A 86 5.47 -3.70 -6.60
CA ALA A 86 6.85 -4.03 -6.94
C ALA A 86 6.97 -5.38 -7.66
N ARG A 87 6.23 -6.41 -7.22
CA ARG A 87 6.20 -7.73 -7.87
C ARG A 87 5.56 -7.67 -9.26
N VAL A 88 4.47 -6.94 -9.41
CA VAL A 88 3.82 -6.73 -10.72
C VAL A 88 4.74 -5.98 -11.67
N ALA A 89 5.40 -4.91 -11.21
CA ALA A 89 6.37 -4.17 -12.01
C ALA A 89 7.50 -5.10 -12.50
N GLN A 90 8.05 -5.93 -11.61
CA GLN A 90 9.07 -6.90 -11.96
C GLN A 90 8.57 -7.93 -12.98
N ALA A 91 7.36 -8.48 -12.78
CA ALA A 91 6.78 -9.49 -13.67
C ALA A 91 6.46 -8.94 -15.07
N LEU A 92 6.11 -7.66 -15.17
CA LEU A 92 5.80 -6.99 -16.43
C LEU A 92 7.02 -6.29 -17.07
N GLY A 93 8.19 -6.34 -16.43
CA GLY A 93 9.38 -5.64 -16.93
C GLY A 93 9.27 -4.11 -16.88
N LEU A 94 8.43 -3.59 -16.00
CA LEU A 94 8.21 -2.15 -15.82
C LEU A 94 9.21 -1.56 -14.80
N PRO A 95 9.54 -0.27 -14.93
CA PRO A 95 10.30 0.43 -13.90
C PRO A 95 9.62 0.36 -12.53
N GLY A 96 10.38 0.03 -11.50
CA GLY A 96 9.85 -0.08 -10.14
C GLY A 96 10.93 -0.42 -9.12
N ASN A 97 10.56 -0.40 -7.85
CA ASN A 97 11.46 -0.83 -6.78
C ASN A 97 11.58 -2.36 -6.74
N PRO A 98 12.72 -2.92 -6.35
CA PRO A 98 12.84 -4.34 -6.08
C PRO A 98 11.82 -4.79 -5.01
N PRO A 99 11.13 -5.93 -5.18
CA PRO A 99 10.12 -6.41 -4.22
C PRO A 99 10.65 -6.54 -2.79
N GLU A 100 11.91 -6.97 -2.63
CA GLU A 100 12.55 -7.07 -1.32
C GLU A 100 12.71 -5.69 -0.66
N ALA A 101 13.12 -4.68 -1.42
CA ALA A 101 13.24 -3.32 -0.92
C ALA A 101 11.88 -2.76 -0.46
N ALA A 102 10.83 -3.00 -1.25
CA ALA A 102 9.46 -2.63 -0.87
C ALA A 102 9.00 -3.35 0.41
N ALA A 103 9.30 -4.64 0.55
CA ALA A 103 8.98 -5.42 1.75
C ALA A 103 9.73 -4.94 3.00
N ILE A 104 11.00 -4.57 2.87
CA ILE A 104 11.79 -3.99 3.95
C ILE A 104 11.21 -2.62 4.34
N ALA A 105 10.97 -1.74 3.37
CA ALA A 105 10.45 -0.38 3.61
C ALA A 105 9.11 -0.38 4.34
N ARG A 106 8.26 -1.35 4.09
CA ARG A 106 6.97 -1.53 4.78
C ARG A 106 7.11 -1.99 6.24
N HIS A 107 8.25 -2.52 6.63
CA HIS A 107 8.46 -3.12 7.95
C HIS A 107 9.44 -2.28 8.78
N LYS A 108 8.93 -1.49 9.72
CA LYS A 108 9.72 -0.52 10.52
C LYS A 108 10.98 -1.12 11.16
N LEU A 109 10.89 -2.33 11.72
CA LEU A 109 12.05 -2.99 12.33
C LEU A 109 13.11 -3.29 11.26
N ARG A 110 12.72 -3.97 10.17
CA ARG A 110 13.64 -4.32 9.07
C ARG A 110 14.29 -3.08 8.43
N THR A 111 13.52 -2.01 8.25
CA THR A 111 14.05 -0.74 7.72
C THR A 111 15.13 -0.18 8.64
N ARG A 112 14.89 -0.14 9.95
CA ARG A 112 15.86 0.37 10.92
C ARG A 112 17.10 -0.51 11.02
N GLU A 113 16.93 -1.82 11.01
CA GLU A 113 18.04 -2.78 10.96
C GLU A 113 18.87 -2.60 9.69
N ARG A 114 18.24 -2.47 8.53
CA ARG A 114 18.91 -2.25 7.26
C ARG A 114 19.70 -0.95 7.24
N PHE A 115 19.13 0.13 7.76
CA PHE A 115 19.82 1.43 7.88
C PHE A 115 21.00 1.34 8.83
N ARG A 116 20.85 0.68 9.99
CA ARG A 116 21.94 0.45 10.92
C ARG A 116 23.10 -0.31 10.31
N HIS A 117 22.82 -1.39 9.55
CA HIS A 117 23.85 -2.15 8.83
C HIS A 117 24.53 -1.33 7.73
N ALA A 118 23.84 -0.36 7.15
CA ALA A 118 24.39 0.54 6.15
C ALA A 118 25.16 1.74 6.76
N GLY A 119 25.30 1.81 8.08
CA GLY A 119 25.97 2.92 8.78
C GLY A 119 25.18 4.22 8.77
N LEU A 120 23.89 4.17 8.46
CA LEU A 120 23.03 5.37 8.45
C LEU A 120 22.52 5.68 9.86
N PRO A 121 22.31 6.96 10.20
CA PRO A 121 21.72 7.35 11.48
C PRO A 121 20.32 6.76 11.64
N VAL A 122 20.09 6.12 12.78
CA VAL A 122 18.79 5.51 13.11
C VAL A 122 18.40 5.94 14.53
N PRO A 123 17.17 6.37 14.76
CA PRO A 123 16.66 6.63 16.10
C PRO A 123 16.82 5.38 16.97
N TRP A 124 17.05 5.59 18.25
CA TRP A 124 17.08 4.49 19.21
C TRP A 124 15.74 3.72 19.15
N PHE A 125 15.81 2.39 19.16
CA PHE A 125 14.65 1.52 19.19
C PHE A 125 15.00 0.17 19.81
N PHE A 126 13.99 -0.49 20.35
CA PHE A 126 14.05 -1.90 20.73
C PHE A 126 12.84 -2.63 20.12
N SER A 127 12.97 -3.94 20.01
CA SER A 127 11.89 -4.82 19.58
C SER A 127 11.56 -5.78 20.71
N THR A 128 10.26 -5.96 20.97
CA THR A 128 9.77 -6.92 21.95
C THR A 128 8.50 -7.59 21.43
N THR A 129 8.18 -8.77 21.94
CA THR A 129 6.91 -9.42 21.66
C THR A 129 5.83 -8.91 22.62
N ILE A 130 4.57 -8.99 22.20
CA ILE A 130 3.43 -8.53 23.01
C ILE A 130 3.38 -9.22 24.39
N ASN A 131 3.81 -10.48 24.46
CA ASN A 131 3.84 -11.26 25.70
C ASN A 131 4.95 -10.86 26.65
N GLN A 132 5.90 -10.03 26.20
CA GLN A 132 7.03 -9.52 27.01
C GLN A 132 6.82 -8.07 27.43
N LEU A 133 5.71 -7.46 27.01
CA LEU A 133 5.35 -6.13 27.49
C LEU A 133 4.95 -6.22 28.97
N PRO A 134 5.49 -5.36 29.85
CA PRO A 134 4.96 -5.25 31.20
C PRO A 134 3.49 -4.90 31.15
N ALA A 135 2.70 -5.46 32.06
CA ALA A 135 1.30 -5.08 32.20
C ALA A 135 1.19 -3.54 32.33
N PRO A 136 0.21 -2.91 31.67
CA PRO A 136 0.03 -1.48 31.82
C PRO A 136 -0.16 -1.15 33.29
N SER A 137 0.65 -0.28 33.84
CA SER A 137 0.45 0.23 35.20
C SER A 137 -0.96 0.82 35.28
N PRO A 138 -1.71 0.56 36.36
CA PRO A 138 -3.02 1.17 36.54
C PRO A 138 -2.85 2.68 36.45
N GLN A 139 -3.49 3.29 35.46
CA GLN A 139 -3.48 4.74 35.30
C GLN A 139 -4.16 5.32 36.54
N GLN A 140 -3.40 6.07 37.34
CA GLN A 140 -4.03 6.91 38.35
C GLN A 140 -5.04 7.83 37.65
N PRO A 141 -6.28 7.94 38.15
CA PRO A 141 -7.25 8.84 37.59
C PRO A 141 -6.67 10.26 37.65
N ALA A 142 -6.65 10.93 36.50
CA ALA A 142 -6.21 12.32 36.41
C ALA A 142 -7.07 13.15 37.38
N THR A 143 -6.49 13.64 38.46
CA THR A 143 -7.12 14.62 39.33
C THR A 143 -7.26 15.92 38.53
N SER A 144 -8.46 16.14 37.99
CA SER A 144 -8.82 17.38 37.36
C SER A 144 -8.98 18.48 38.40
N ASN A 145 -7.89 19.13 38.78
CA ASN A 145 -7.94 20.44 39.43
C ASN A 145 -8.01 21.52 38.38
N HIS A 146 -9.19 21.76 37.86
CA HIS A 146 -9.52 22.99 37.17
C HIS A 146 -10.23 23.91 38.18
N SER A 147 -9.45 24.65 38.95
CA SER A 147 -9.93 25.88 39.61
C SER A 147 -9.88 27.00 38.59
N ILE A 148 -11.04 27.40 38.09
CA ILE A 148 -11.19 28.60 37.30
C ILE A 148 -11.26 29.76 38.32
N PRO A 149 -10.36 30.77 38.28
CA PRO A 149 -10.56 31.98 39.08
C PRO A 149 -11.66 32.84 38.47
N VAL A 150 -12.56 33.33 39.31
CA VAL A 150 -13.58 34.30 39.02
C VAL A 150 -12.97 35.67 38.77
#